data_a09d98f6a6e22230cda5acd10d0aa231
#
_entry.id   a09d98f6a6e22230cda5acd10d0aa231
#
_cell.length_a   1.000
_cell.length_b   1.000
_cell.length_c   1.000
_cell.angle_alpha   90.00
_cell.angle_beta   90.00
_cell.angle_gamma   90.00
#
_symmetry.space_group_name_H-M   'P 1'
#
loop_
_entity.id
_entity.type
_entity.pdbx_description
1 polymer ?
#
loop_
_entity_poly.entity_id
_entity_poly.type
_entity_poly.pdbx_seq_one_letter_code
_entity_poly.pdbx_strand_id
1 'polypeptide(L)'
;MISAHIDEIGLMVTHVDDDGFARFMPIGGISPLTCLGGRVLFMNGTQGVIGMERLEKDEHPELAKYFIDTGATSKADSKVGVGDVCGFERPMLDLGKRVVAKSMDDRVAAAITMEALKEVKPGTNELYFVFSVQEEVGIRGAITAAYGVDPEIGLAVDVTRTGDTPPGCQNGSRAGEWPRDQSPGFLFHRRSARGEVDGG
;
A
#
# COMPACT_ATOMS: atom_id res chain seq x y z
N MET A 1 -12.82 17.09 -6.06
CA MET A 1 -12.61 15.63 -5.96
C MET A 1 -11.87 15.32 -4.67
N ILE A 2 -12.29 14.30 -3.94
CA ILE A 2 -11.63 13.79 -2.74
C ILE A 2 -11.26 12.34 -3.06
N SER A 3 -9.98 11.96 -2.84
CA SER A 3 -9.49 10.63 -3.21
C SER A 3 -8.74 9.99 -2.05
N ALA A 4 -8.98 8.69 -1.86
CA ALA A 4 -8.23 7.78 -1.01
C ALA A 4 -8.06 6.45 -1.76
N HIS A 5 -6.99 5.69 -1.52
CA HIS A 5 -6.80 4.43 -2.22
C HIS A 5 -7.25 3.22 -1.39
N ILE A 6 -7.59 2.14 -2.07
CA ILE A 6 -8.08 0.90 -1.46
C ILE A 6 -7.24 -0.33 -1.79
N ASP A 7 -6.28 -0.21 -2.69
CA ASP A 7 -5.32 -1.27 -2.95
C ASP A 7 -4.30 -1.40 -1.80
N GLU A 8 -3.54 -2.44 -1.83
CA GLU A 8 -2.54 -2.76 -0.83
C GLU A 8 -1.30 -3.35 -1.48
N ILE A 9 -0.16 -3.27 -0.80
CA ILE A 9 1.06 -3.97 -1.20
C ILE A 9 0.87 -5.49 -1.18
N GLY A 10 1.55 -6.19 -2.07
CA GLY A 10 1.46 -7.64 -2.18
C GLY A 10 2.62 -8.25 -2.93
N LEU A 11 2.50 -9.53 -3.25
CA LEU A 11 3.50 -10.31 -3.96
C LEU A 11 2.85 -11.01 -5.16
N MET A 12 3.60 -11.12 -6.25
CA MET A 12 3.19 -11.89 -7.43
C MET A 12 4.21 -12.99 -7.70
N VAL A 13 3.76 -14.21 -7.88
CA VAL A 13 4.61 -15.36 -8.22
C VAL A 13 5.22 -15.17 -9.61
N THR A 14 6.54 -15.28 -9.70
CA THR A 14 7.29 -15.21 -10.96
C THR A 14 7.80 -16.55 -11.42
N HIS A 15 7.99 -17.49 -10.49
CA HIS A 15 8.48 -18.84 -10.78
C HIS A 15 8.11 -19.78 -9.63
N VAL A 16 7.89 -21.05 -9.94
CA VAL A 16 7.83 -22.15 -8.96
C VAL A 16 8.95 -23.10 -9.30
N ASP A 17 9.87 -23.33 -8.35
CA ASP A 17 11.00 -24.23 -8.55
C ASP A 17 10.61 -25.71 -8.46
N ASP A 18 11.55 -26.60 -8.75
CA ASP A 18 11.27 -28.03 -8.80
C ASP A 18 10.93 -28.63 -7.44
N ASP A 19 11.36 -27.99 -6.35
CA ASP A 19 11.07 -28.36 -4.96
C ASP A 19 9.75 -27.75 -4.45
N GLY A 20 9.06 -26.94 -5.27
CA GLY A 20 7.72 -26.39 -4.97
C GLY A 20 7.73 -25.02 -4.31
N PHE A 21 8.90 -24.39 -4.10
CA PHE A 21 8.96 -23.02 -3.57
C PHE A 21 8.62 -21.98 -4.63
N ALA A 22 7.79 -21.01 -4.26
CA ALA A 22 7.39 -19.95 -5.17
C ALA A 22 8.29 -18.71 -5.03
N ARG A 23 8.94 -18.33 -6.13
CA ARG A 23 9.65 -17.06 -6.25
C ARG A 23 8.67 -15.95 -6.62
N PHE A 24 8.93 -14.75 -6.18
CA PHE A 24 7.99 -13.65 -6.34
C PHE A 24 8.67 -12.32 -6.66
N MET A 25 7.87 -11.40 -7.17
CA MET A 25 8.20 -9.98 -7.25
C MET A 25 7.25 -9.18 -6.35
N PRO A 26 7.66 -8.01 -5.84
CA PRO A 26 6.79 -7.15 -5.06
C PRO A 26 5.75 -6.46 -5.94
N ILE A 27 4.58 -6.23 -5.37
CA ILE A 27 3.58 -5.28 -5.83
C ILE A 27 3.59 -4.16 -4.80
N GLY A 28 4.03 -2.96 -5.21
CA GLY A 28 4.24 -1.84 -4.30
C GLY A 28 5.55 -1.87 -3.53
N GLY A 29 5.66 -1.03 -2.51
CA GLY A 29 6.89 -0.82 -1.73
C GLY A 29 7.07 -1.84 -0.62
N ILE A 30 7.81 -2.92 -0.86
CA ILE A 30 8.07 -3.99 0.11
C ILE A 30 9.55 -4.00 0.52
N SER A 31 9.80 -3.92 1.83
CA SER A 31 11.14 -4.04 2.39
C SER A 31 11.51 -5.50 2.67
N PRO A 32 12.67 -5.98 2.22
CA PRO A 32 13.18 -7.31 2.56
C PRO A 32 13.20 -7.57 4.07
N LEU A 33 13.55 -6.57 4.87
CA LEU A 33 13.67 -6.70 6.32
C LEU A 33 12.35 -7.00 7.03
N THR A 34 11.22 -6.68 6.43
CA THR A 34 9.89 -6.87 7.03
C THR A 34 9.13 -8.07 6.48
N CYS A 35 9.70 -8.77 5.48
CA CYS A 35 9.07 -9.90 4.82
C CYS A 35 9.30 -11.24 5.51
N LEU A 36 10.51 -11.47 6.01
CA LEU A 36 10.93 -12.78 6.52
C LEU A 36 10.02 -13.29 7.63
N GLY A 37 9.57 -14.54 7.50
CA GLY A 37 8.62 -15.16 8.41
C GLY A 37 7.19 -14.65 8.29
N GLY A 38 6.93 -13.73 7.36
CA GLY A 38 5.58 -13.23 7.09
C GLY A 38 4.70 -14.32 6.48
N ARG A 39 3.44 -14.39 6.93
CA ARG A 39 2.43 -15.25 6.31
C ARG A 39 1.76 -14.49 5.18
N VAL A 40 1.40 -15.22 4.13
CA VAL A 40 0.69 -14.71 2.97
C VAL A 40 -0.52 -15.56 2.66
N LEU A 41 -1.51 -14.93 2.05
CA LEU A 41 -2.74 -15.57 1.59
C LEU A 41 -2.94 -15.26 0.11
N PHE A 42 -2.98 -16.29 -0.71
CA PHE A 42 -3.27 -16.21 -2.14
C PHE A 42 -4.76 -16.07 -2.40
N MET A 43 -5.12 -15.54 -3.57
CA MET A 43 -6.52 -15.34 -3.97
C MET A 43 -7.32 -16.65 -4.03
N ASN A 44 -6.68 -17.79 -4.26
CA ASN A 44 -7.29 -19.12 -4.24
C ASN A 44 -7.42 -19.74 -2.84
N GLY A 45 -7.06 -18.98 -1.79
CA GLY A 45 -7.10 -19.44 -0.39
C GLY A 45 -5.86 -20.22 0.07
N THR A 46 -4.87 -20.43 -0.79
CA THR A 46 -3.62 -21.07 -0.38
C THR A 46 -2.86 -20.13 0.56
N GLN A 47 -2.40 -20.66 1.69
CA GLN A 47 -1.54 -19.96 2.62
C GLN A 47 -0.08 -20.29 2.34
N GLY A 48 0.82 -19.35 2.70
CA GLY A 48 2.25 -19.57 2.59
C GLY A 48 3.03 -18.79 3.64
N VAL A 49 4.28 -19.15 3.80
CA VAL A 49 5.24 -18.47 4.69
C VAL A 49 6.43 -18.00 3.86
N ILE A 50 6.84 -16.76 4.07
CA ILE A 50 8.00 -16.20 3.37
C ILE A 50 9.28 -16.67 4.07
N GLY A 51 10.09 -17.41 3.33
CA GLY A 51 11.44 -17.82 3.70
C GLY A 51 12.50 -17.03 2.95
N MET A 52 13.75 -17.23 3.32
CA MET A 52 14.90 -16.61 2.66
C MET A 52 16.03 -17.65 2.56
N GLU A 53 16.72 -17.63 1.44
CA GLU A 53 17.96 -18.39 1.27
C GLU A 53 19.02 -17.95 2.29
N ARG A 54 19.96 -18.84 2.57
CA ARG A 54 21.11 -18.50 3.42
C ARG A 54 21.93 -17.42 2.75
N LEU A 55 22.19 -16.34 3.47
CA LEU A 55 23.08 -15.28 3.02
C LEU A 55 24.53 -15.68 3.26
N GLU A 56 25.39 -15.31 2.33
CA GLU A 56 26.84 -15.36 2.50
C GLU A 56 27.29 -14.28 3.49
N LYS A 57 28.55 -14.40 3.95
CA LYS A 57 29.13 -13.40 4.82
C LYS A 57 29.17 -12.04 4.10
N ASP A 58 28.69 -11.00 4.78
CA ASP A 58 28.61 -9.62 4.27
C ASP A 58 27.58 -9.38 3.15
N GLU A 59 26.72 -10.36 2.86
CA GLU A 59 25.61 -10.20 1.92
C GLU A 59 24.40 -9.55 2.62
N HIS A 60 23.75 -8.62 1.93
CA HIS A 60 22.53 -7.97 2.42
C HIS A 60 21.28 -8.69 1.92
N PRO A 61 20.18 -8.71 2.71
CA PRO A 61 18.92 -9.32 2.26
C PRO A 61 18.33 -8.55 1.07
N GLU A 62 18.14 -9.25 -0.04
CA GLU A 62 17.47 -8.76 -1.25
C GLU A 62 16.27 -9.64 -1.56
N LEU A 63 15.18 -9.07 -2.09
CA LEU A 63 13.94 -9.83 -2.36
C LEU A 63 14.17 -11.02 -3.31
N ALA A 64 15.18 -10.97 -4.15
CA ALA A 64 15.56 -12.08 -5.04
C ALA A 64 15.97 -13.36 -4.29
N LYS A 65 16.39 -13.25 -3.03
CA LYS A 65 16.75 -14.38 -2.16
C LYS A 65 15.55 -14.96 -1.39
N TYR A 66 14.38 -14.37 -1.54
CA TYR A 66 13.20 -14.80 -0.80
C TYR A 66 12.34 -15.75 -1.65
N PHE A 67 11.59 -16.58 -0.96
CA PHE A 67 10.63 -17.51 -1.53
C PHE A 67 9.40 -17.61 -0.63
N ILE A 68 8.31 -18.13 -1.17
CA ILE A 68 7.12 -18.49 -0.42
C ILE A 68 7.05 -20.01 -0.38
N ASP A 69 7.00 -20.56 0.83
CA ASP A 69 6.72 -21.97 1.11
C ASP A 69 5.21 -22.13 1.31
N THR A 70 4.56 -22.87 0.43
CA THR A 70 3.13 -23.20 0.50
C THR A 70 2.88 -24.64 0.98
N GLY A 71 3.94 -25.33 1.41
CA GLY A 71 3.91 -26.74 1.80
C GLY A 71 3.94 -27.71 0.61
N ALA A 72 4.17 -27.22 -0.60
CA ALA A 72 4.43 -28.07 -1.76
C ALA A 72 5.83 -28.71 -1.65
N THR A 73 5.96 -29.95 -2.14
CA THR A 73 7.23 -30.70 -2.15
C THR A 73 7.76 -30.91 -3.56
N SER A 74 7.04 -30.43 -4.54
CA SER A 74 7.42 -30.41 -5.95
C SER A 74 6.65 -29.33 -6.69
N LYS A 75 7.14 -28.94 -7.86
CA LYS A 75 6.43 -28.03 -8.75
C LYS A 75 5.05 -28.58 -9.16
N ALA A 76 4.91 -29.89 -9.28
CA ALA A 76 3.70 -30.52 -9.75
C ALA A 76 2.55 -30.50 -8.72
N ASP A 77 2.86 -30.45 -7.41
CA ASP A 77 1.86 -30.40 -6.34
C ASP A 77 1.65 -28.99 -5.80
N SER A 78 2.34 -28.00 -6.35
CA SER A 78 2.11 -26.59 -6.02
C SER A 78 0.70 -26.14 -6.41
N LYS A 79 0.00 -25.52 -5.47
CA LYS A 79 -1.33 -24.95 -5.67
C LYS A 79 -1.30 -23.52 -6.21
N VAL A 80 -0.09 -22.97 -6.39
CA VAL A 80 0.14 -21.63 -6.92
C VAL A 80 1.05 -21.71 -8.13
N GLY A 81 0.86 -20.76 -9.06
CA GLY A 81 1.61 -20.67 -10.30
C GLY A 81 2.05 -19.25 -10.62
N VAL A 82 2.78 -19.12 -11.73
CA VAL A 82 3.24 -17.82 -12.22
C VAL A 82 2.04 -16.90 -12.49
N GLY A 83 2.10 -15.68 -11.96
CA GLY A 83 1.03 -14.69 -12.06
C GLY A 83 0.05 -14.69 -10.89
N ASP A 84 0.05 -15.72 -10.04
CA ASP A 84 -0.78 -15.73 -8.83
C ASP A 84 -0.29 -14.65 -7.86
N VAL A 85 -1.25 -13.94 -7.26
CA VAL A 85 -0.99 -12.86 -6.33
C VAL A 85 -1.41 -13.23 -4.92
N CYS A 86 -0.68 -12.71 -3.94
CA CYS A 86 -1.01 -12.85 -2.53
C CYS A 86 -0.77 -11.55 -1.76
N GLY A 87 -1.57 -11.36 -0.71
CA GLY A 87 -1.38 -10.31 0.29
C GLY A 87 -0.79 -10.89 1.58
N PHE A 88 -0.28 -9.99 2.44
CA PHE A 88 0.18 -10.38 3.78
C PHE A 88 -1.01 -10.75 4.67
N GLU A 89 -0.89 -11.84 5.39
CA GLU A 89 -1.89 -12.26 6.39
C GLU A 89 -1.54 -11.65 7.75
N ARG A 90 -2.07 -10.46 8.02
CA ARG A 90 -1.86 -9.71 9.26
C ARG A 90 -3.21 -9.18 9.76
N PRO A 91 -3.97 -9.98 10.53
CA PRO A 91 -5.26 -9.57 11.05
C PRO A 91 -5.13 -8.35 11.97
N MET A 92 -6.23 -7.60 12.09
CA MET A 92 -6.27 -6.45 13.00
C MET A 92 -6.08 -6.89 14.45
N LEU A 93 -5.22 -6.17 15.16
CA LEU A 93 -5.03 -6.30 16.60
C LEU A 93 -5.32 -4.95 17.27
N ASP A 94 -6.10 -4.99 18.34
CA ASP A 94 -6.30 -3.86 19.24
C ASP A 94 -5.24 -3.92 20.35
N LEU A 95 -4.39 -2.89 20.40
CA LEU A 95 -3.33 -2.73 21.40
C LEU A 95 -3.76 -1.70 22.48
N GLY A 96 -5.04 -1.42 22.61
CA GLY A 96 -5.65 -0.49 23.56
C GLY A 96 -5.61 0.95 23.05
N LYS A 97 -4.49 1.63 23.09
CA LYS A 97 -4.35 3.01 22.57
C LYS A 97 -3.97 3.08 21.09
N ARG A 98 -3.73 1.95 20.47
CA ARG A 98 -3.33 1.83 19.07
C ARG A 98 -3.96 0.58 18.48
N VAL A 99 -4.17 0.59 17.19
CA VAL A 99 -4.55 -0.59 16.41
C VAL A 99 -3.47 -0.86 15.37
N VAL A 100 -3.29 -2.11 15.01
CA VAL A 100 -2.41 -2.53 13.93
C VAL A 100 -3.14 -3.52 13.04
N ALA A 101 -3.02 -3.34 11.74
CA ALA A 101 -3.54 -4.26 10.74
C ALA A 101 -2.72 -4.14 9.45
N LYS A 102 -2.87 -5.10 8.54
CA LYS A 102 -2.46 -4.91 7.16
C LYS A 102 -3.33 -3.83 6.51
N SER A 103 -2.85 -3.23 5.44
CA SER A 103 -3.65 -2.32 4.58
C SER A 103 -4.26 -1.12 5.31
N MET A 104 -3.70 -0.72 6.47
CA MET A 104 -4.04 0.56 7.09
C MET A 104 -3.70 1.71 6.13
N ASP A 105 -2.66 1.54 5.38
CA ASP A 105 -2.31 2.25 4.16
C ASP A 105 -3.09 1.61 2.99
N ASP A 106 -4.14 2.22 2.42
CA ASP A 106 -4.73 3.48 2.89
C ASP A 106 -6.22 3.29 3.23
N ARG A 107 -6.61 2.10 3.68
CA ARG A 107 -8.01 1.80 4.00
C ARG A 107 -8.56 2.61 5.18
N VAL A 108 -7.68 3.18 6.00
CA VAL A 108 -8.14 4.10 7.06
C VAL A 108 -8.62 5.42 6.45
N ALA A 109 -7.92 5.98 5.46
CA ALA A 109 -8.38 7.18 4.78
C ALA A 109 -9.63 6.90 3.92
N ALA A 110 -9.71 5.71 3.32
CA ALA A 110 -10.93 5.30 2.63
C ALA A 110 -12.14 5.27 3.61
N ALA A 111 -11.96 4.74 4.82
CA ALA A 111 -13.01 4.73 5.85
C ALA A 111 -13.38 6.16 6.29
N ILE A 112 -12.39 7.03 6.54
CA ILE A 112 -12.61 8.44 6.88
C ILE A 112 -13.38 9.15 5.75
N THR A 113 -13.00 8.91 4.51
CA THR A 113 -13.65 9.49 3.32
C THR A 113 -15.12 9.02 3.19
N MET A 114 -15.39 7.75 3.50
CA MET A 114 -16.77 7.22 3.54
C MET A 114 -17.61 7.85 4.66
N GLU A 115 -17.03 8.06 5.85
CA GLU A 115 -17.75 8.75 6.92
C GLU A 115 -18.00 10.22 6.56
N ALA A 116 -17.01 10.90 6.00
CA ALA A 116 -17.18 12.27 5.52
C ALA A 116 -18.29 12.37 4.46
N LEU A 117 -18.39 11.40 3.54
CA LEU A 117 -19.44 11.34 2.53
C LEU A 117 -20.85 11.28 3.17
N LYS A 118 -21.02 10.55 4.29
CA LYS A 118 -22.30 10.47 5.00
C LYS A 118 -22.71 11.79 5.64
N GLU A 119 -21.75 12.62 6.00
CA GLU A 119 -21.98 13.92 6.67
C GLU A 119 -22.16 15.08 5.67
N VAL A 120 -21.89 14.87 4.40
CA VAL A 120 -22.03 15.90 3.34
C VAL A 120 -23.50 16.30 3.21
N LYS A 121 -23.72 17.61 3.29
CA LYS A 121 -25.04 18.20 3.03
C LYS A 121 -25.12 18.67 1.57
N PRO A 122 -26.30 18.61 0.95
CA PRO A 122 -26.50 19.19 -0.38
C PRO A 122 -26.05 20.65 -0.43
N GLY A 123 -25.31 21.01 -1.48
CA GLY A 123 -24.78 22.33 -1.71
C GLY A 123 -24.74 22.65 -3.19
N THR A 124 -24.08 23.76 -3.54
CA THR A 124 -23.95 24.22 -4.94
C THR A 124 -22.75 23.60 -5.65
N ASN A 125 -21.87 22.92 -4.92
CA ASN A 125 -20.68 22.30 -5.48
C ASN A 125 -20.97 20.82 -5.85
N GLU A 126 -20.40 20.36 -6.93
CA GLU A 126 -20.31 18.95 -7.23
C GLU A 126 -19.13 18.32 -6.47
N LEU A 127 -19.39 17.24 -5.75
CA LEU A 127 -18.39 16.53 -4.96
C LEU A 127 -18.22 15.10 -5.51
N TYR A 128 -16.98 14.76 -5.81
CA TYR A 128 -16.60 13.44 -6.27
C TYR A 128 -15.76 12.77 -5.19
N PHE A 129 -16.23 11.64 -4.67
CA PHE A 129 -15.51 10.79 -3.74
C PHE A 129 -14.95 9.60 -4.52
N VAL A 130 -13.63 9.49 -4.58
CA VAL A 130 -12.93 8.52 -5.41
C VAL A 130 -12.17 7.55 -4.52
N PHE A 131 -12.50 6.28 -4.63
CA PHE A 131 -11.76 5.17 -4.03
C PHE A 131 -10.88 4.56 -5.10
N SER A 132 -9.64 5.01 -5.18
CA SER A 132 -8.73 4.65 -6.27
C SER A 132 -8.05 3.32 -6.02
N VAL A 133 -7.53 2.73 -7.09
CA VAL A 133 -6.70 1.52 -7.08
C VAL A 133 -5.38 1.80 -7.77
N GLN A 134 -4.39 0.91 -7.56
CA GLN A 134 -3.06 1.03 -8.14
C GLN A 134 -2.31 2.32 -7.69
N GLU A 135 -2.56 2.74 -6.46
CA GLU A 135 -1.75 3.77 -5.82
C GLU A 135 -0.34 3.23 -5.58
N GLU A 136 -0.23 2.05 -4.99
CA GLU A 136 1.00 1.38 -4.58
C GLU A 136 1.97 1.06 -5.74
N VAL A 137 1.49 1.14 -6.96
CA VAL A 137 2.27 0.93 -8.19
C VAL A 137 2.38 2.18 -9.07
N GLY A 138 2.18 3.37 -8.47
CA GLY A 138 2.44 4.66 -9.12
C GLY A 138 1.20 5.55 -9.30
N ILE A 139 0.29 5.60 -8.32
CA ILE A 139 -0.84 6.57 -8.22
C ILE A 139 -1.79 6.50 -9.44
N ARG A 140 -1.84 5.38 -10.16
CA ARG A 140 -2.47 5.28 -11.48
C ARG A 140 -3.97 5.55 -11.46
N GLY A 141 -4.67 5.02 -10.47
CA GLY A 141 -6.12 5.18 -10.35
C GLY A 141 -6.52 6.63 -10.07
N ALA A 142 -5.84 7.30 -9.16
CA ALA A 142 -6.12 8.71 -8.84
C ALA A 142 -5.81 9.63 -10.03
N ILE A 143 -4.74 9.38 -10.79
CA ILE A 143 -4.40 10.14 -12.00
C ILE A 143 -5.50 10.02 -13.05
N THR A 144 -5.96 8.81 -13.36
CA THR A 144 -7.00 8.58 -14.37
C THR A 144 -8.35 9.13 -13.92
N ALA A 145 -8.68 9.00 -12.63
CA ALA A 145 -9.90 9.58 -12.07
C ALA A 145 -9.88 11.11 -12.14
N ALA A 146 -8.76 11.74 -11.77
CA ALA A 146 -8.59 13.18 -11.84
C ALA A 146 -8.72 13.70 -13.29
N TYR A 147 -8.18 12.95 -14.26
CA TYR A 147 -8.35 13.28 -15.67
C TYR A 147 -9.82 13.21 -16.11
N GLY A 148 -10.55 12.18 -15.69
CA GLY A 148 -11.96 11.99 -16.04
C GLY A 148 -12.91 12.98 -15.37
N VAL A 149 -12.66 13.32 -14.10
CA VAL A 149 -13.47 14.26 -13.31
C VAL A 149 -13.14 15.71 -13.63
N ASP A 150 -11.90 16.01 -13.99
CA ASP A 150 -11.36 17.36 -14.23
C ASP A 150 -11.69 18.36 -13.09
N PRO A 151 -11.38 18.05 -11.81
CA PRO A 151 -11.83 18.83 -10.68
C PRO A 151 -11.09 20.17 -10.58
N GLU A 152 -11.81 21.21 -10.13
CA GLU A 152 -11.18 22.50 -9.79
C GLU A 152 -10.32 22.39 -8.54
N ILE A 153 -10.71 21.53 -7.59
CA ILE A 153 -9.99 21.27 -6.33
C ILE A 153 -9.84 19.77 -6.16
N GLY A 154 -8.61 19.32 -5.97
CA GLY A 154 -8.26 17.95 -5.60
C GLY A 154 -7.81 17.87 -4.15
N LEU A 155 -8.32 16.89 -3.41
CA LEU A 155 -7.90 16.54 -2.05
C LEU A 155 -7.52 15.07 -2.05
N ALA A 156 -6.26 14.77 -1.81
CA ALA A 156 -5.81 13.41 -1.52
C ALA A 156 -5.78 13.20 0.00
N VAL A 157 -6.34 12.09 0.45
CA VAL A 157 -6.35 11.67 1.85
C VAL A 157 -5.53 10.39 1.91
N ASP A 158 -4.50 10.39 2.75
CA ASP A 158 -3.57 9.28 2.84
C ASP A 158 -2.93 9.23 4.23
N VAL A 159 -2.31 8.10 4.59
CA VAL A 159 -1.58 7.95 5.85
C VAL A 159 -0.19 8.56 5.74
N THR A 160 0.41 8.88 6.89
CA THR A 160 1.78 9.35 6.96
C THR A 160 2.51 8.74 8.16
N ARG A 161 3.83 8.73 8.08
CA ARG A 161 4.67 8.29 9.20
C ARG A 161 4.60 9.29 10.34
N THR A 162 4.56 8.78 11.58
CA THR A 162 4.59 9.61 12.79
C THR A 162 5.96 9.53 13.46
N GLY A 163 6.29 10.56 14.26
CA GLY A 163 7.54 10.65 15.02
C GLY A 163 7.45 10.11 16.44
N ASP A 164 6.35 9.47 16.82
CA ASP A 164 6.12 8.88 18.14
C ASP A 164 6.62 7.42 18.25
N THR A 165 7.70 7.15 17.57
CA THR A 165 8.48 5.91 17.60
C THR A 165 9.77 6.11 18.46
N PRO A 166 10.47 5.04 18.87
CA PRO A 166 11.72 5.16 19.63
C PRO A 166 12.74 6.09 18.96
N PRO A 167 13.62 6.76 19.74
CA PRO A 167 14.67 7.63 19.21
C PRO A 167 15.53 6.89 18.18
N GLY A 168 15.80 7.56 17.05
CA GLY A 168 16.52 6.96 15.90
C GLY A 168 15.63 6.63 14.70
N CYS A 169 14.33 6.48 14.88
CA CYS A 169 13.37 6.46 13.77
C CYS A 169 12.99 7.90 13.43
N GLN A 170 13.94 8.64 12.87
CA GLN A 170 13.71 10.05 12.53
C GLN A 170 12.88 10.11 11.23
N ASN A 171 11.86 10.90 11.27
CA ASN A 171 11.07 11.58 10.22
C ASN A 171 9.57 11.40 10.42
N GLY A 172 9.01 12.14 11.36
CA GLY A 172 7.57 12.24 11.51
C GLY A 172 7.18 13.13 12.68
N SER A 173 6.01 13.73 12.62
CA SER A 173 5.39 14.41 13.75
C SER A 173 4.82 13.39 14.73
N ARG A 174 4.64 13.79 16.00
CA ARG A 174 3.93 12.92 16.96
C ARG A 174 2.48 12.76 16.54
N ALA A 175 1.88 11.62 16.90
CA ALA A 175 0.46 11.40 16.68
C ALA A 175 -0.35 12.59 17.23
N GLY A 176 -1.19 13.20 16.40
CA GLY A 176 -1.95 14.40 16.73
C GLY A 176 -1.21 15.75 16.52
N GLU A 177 0.06 15.72 16.16
CA GLU A 177 0.80 16.90 15.73
C GLU A 177 0.94 16.90 14.20
N TRP A 178 0.69 18.05 13.60
CA TRP A 178 0.87 18.21 12.15
C TRP A 178 2.37 18.20 11.77
N PRO A 179 2.80 17.47 10.71
CA PRO A 179 4.18 17.49 10.24
C PRO A 179 4.59 18.93 9.89
N ARG A 180 5.70 19.42 10.47
CA ARG A 180 6.17 20.78 10.22
C ARG A 180 6.95 20.94 8.92
N ASP A 181 7.45 19.83 8.38
CA ASP A 181 8.43 19.76 7.29
C ASP A 181 8.03 18.84 6.14
N GLN A 182 6.89 18.17 6.24
CA GLN A 182 6.34 17.34 5.16
C GLN A 182 5.03 17.95 4.67
N SER A 183 4.81 17.84 3.37
CA SER A 183 3.49 18.13 2.81
C SER A 183 2.44 17.38 3.61
N PRO A 184 1.34 18.04 3.99
CA PRO A 184 0.28 17.36 4.73
C PRO A 184 -0.13 16.08 4.03
N GLY A 185 -0.57 15.07 4.77
CA GLY A 185 -1.27 13.91 4.22
C GLY A 185 -2.55 14.29 3.45
N PHE A 186 -2.76 15.60 3.30
CA PHE A 186 -3.76 16.22 2.47
C PHE A 186 -3.05 17.10 1.43
N LEU A 187 -3.00 16.66 0.19
CA LEU A 187 -2.50 17.46 -0.92
C LEU A 187 -3.68 18.25 -1.52
N PHE A 188 -3.67 19.59 -1.34
CA PHE A 188 -4.59 20.47 -2.05
C PHE A 188 -3.96 20.88 -3.38
N HIS A 189 -4.56 20.51 -4.49
CA HIS A 189 -4.23 21.05 -5.79
C HIS A 189 -5.40 21.93 -6.26
N ARG A 190 -5.14 23.22 -6.41
CA ARG A 190 -6.08 24.14 -7.07
C ARG A 190 -5.63 24.32 -8.51
N ARG A 191 -6.46 23.99 -9.45
CA ARG A 191 -6.24 24.35 -10.84
C ARG A 191 -6.26 25.89 -10.94
N SER A 192 -5.18 26.51 -11.35
CA SER A 192 -5.22 27.92 -11.77
C SER A 192 -6.10 28.01 -13.01
N ALA A 193 -7.07 28.91 -12.96
CA ALA A 193 -7.92 29.21 -14.11
C ALA A 193 -7.05 29.45 -15.35
N ARG A 194 -7.36 28.76 -16.41
CA ARG A 194 -6.74 28.74 -17.73
C ARG A 194 -5.89 29.97 -18.07
N GLY A 195 -4.65 29.72 -18.43
CA GLY A 195 -3.81 30.64 -19.20
C GLY A 195 -2.61 31.15 -18.44
N GLU A 196 -1.54 30.39 -18.54
CA GLU A 196 -0.20 30.87 -18.86
C GLU A 196 0.74 29.66 -18.70
N VAL A 197 1.10 29.11 -19.86
CA VAL A 197 2.27 28.25 -19.95
C VAL A 197 3.45 29.23 -19.97
N ASP A 198 3.99 29.54 -18.81
CA ASP A 198 5.29 30.18 -18.76
C ASP A 198 6.34 29.12 -19.07
N GLY A 199 6.84 29.19 -20.32
CA GLY A 199 8.04 28.50 -20.72
C GLY A 199 9.24 29.17 -20.07
N GLY A 200 10.06 28.37 -19.39
CA GLY A 200 11.33 28.71 -18.84
C GLY A 200 12.04 27.43 -18.43
#